data_672c37a9d3dacaa4e0747ce08d6592a8
#
_entry.id   672c37a9d3dacaa4e0747ce08d6592a8
#
_cell.length_a   1.000
_cell.length_b   1.000
_cell.length_c   1.000
_cell.angle_alpha   90.00
_cell.angle_beta   90.00
_cell.angle_gamma   90.00
#
_symmetry.space_group_name_H-M   'P 1'
#
loop_
_entity.id
_entity.type
_entity.pdbx_description
1 polymer ?
#
loop_
_entity_poly.entity_id
_entity_poly.type
_entity_poly.pdbx_seq_one_letter_code
_entity_poly.pdbx_strand_id
1 'polypeptide(L)'
;MKKIAIITGASGGIGKEFVKELSKEPLDEIWVIGRTEEKLLPLKKEFGNKIIPVCKDLTLSSDLLSIGDLLKKDAVSIQWLINNAGVAKMDASINFKLSELEQTIDLNCKVPTVLINICIPFMQKGAKILNISSASSFQPVPYINLYAATKAFERSYSRALNVELKPMGITVTAVCPSWVDTKMLTKNINGQAVRFPGIVSPKKVALKAIKDAKKGKDMSVCSFYVKCQHLNVKLMPQKLTMKLWMNSIRKYL
;
A
#
# COMPACT_ATOMS: atom_id res chain seq x y z
N MET A 1 -22.84 9.41 13.13
CA MET A 1 -21.86 9.34 12.04
C MET A 1 -21.62 7.88 11.68
N LYS A 2 -21.69 7.53 10.38
CA LYS A 2 -21.40 6.18 9.88
C LYS A 2 -19.92 5.85 10.09
N LYS A 3 -19.61 4.68 10.62
CA LYS A 3 -18.24 4.17 10.76
C LYS A 3 -17.81 3.53 9.47
N ILE A 4 -16.79 4.09 8.80
CA ILE A 4 -16.36 3.59 7.49
C ILE A 4 -14.89 3.17 7.47
N ALA A 5 -14.58 2.30 6.48
CA ALA A 5 -13.22 2.09 6.00
C ALA A 5 -13.10 2.61 4.57
N ILE A 6 -11.92 3.13 4.22
CA ILE A 6 -11.56 3.52 2.86
C ILE A 6 -10.39 2.65 2.41
N ILE A 7 -10.52 2.01 1.24
CA ILE A 7 -9.48 1.14 0.68
C ILE A 7 -9.23 1.51 -0.77
N THR A 8 -8.02 1.99 -1.07
CA THR A 8 -7.61 2.25 -2.45
C THR A 8 -7.00 0.99 -3.08
N GLY A 9 -7.20 0.81 -4.39
CA GLY A 9 -6.68 -0.37 -5.10
C GLY A 9 -7.29 -1.69 -4.60
N ALA A 10 -8.56 -1.66 -4.19
CA ALA A 10 -9.25 -2.77 -3.54
C ALA A 10 -9.56 -3.97 -4.46
N SER A 11 -9.49 -3.80 -5.79
CA SER A 11 -9.99 -4.78 -6.77
C SER A 11 -9.16 -6.06 -6.89
N GLY A 12 -8.02 -6.16 -6.23
CA GLY A 12 -7.19 -7.36 -6.32
C GLY A 12 -6.04 -7.39 -5.32
N GLY A 13 -5.29 -8.49 -5.32
CA GLY A 13 -4.10 -8.66 -4.49
C GLY A 13 -4.37 -8.42 -3.00
N ILE A 14 -3.53 -7.60 -2.39
CA ILE A 14 -3.62 -7.28 -0.95
C ILE A 14 -4.89 -6.48 -0.64
N GLY A 15 -5.30 -5.57 -1.55
CA GLY A 15 -6.49 -4.73 -1.34
C GLY A 15 -7.76 -5.53 -1.16
N LYS A 16 -7.97 -6.58 -1.97
CA LYS A 16 -9.13 -7.48 -1.82
C LYS A 16 -9.12 -8.21 -0.48
N GLU A 17 -7.97 -8.61 0.00
CA GLU A 17 -7.87 -9.26 1.33
C GLU A 17 -8.15 -8.28 2.47
N PHE A 18 -7.78 -6.99 2.32
CA PHE A 18 -8.21 -5.97 3.28
C PHE A 18 -9.73 -5.79 3.29
N VAL A 19 -10.39 -5.75 2.12
CA VAL A 19 -11.85 -5.72 2.05
C VAL A 19 -12.45 -6.90 2.81
N LYS A 20 -11.97 -8.12 2.53
CA LYS A 20 -12.43 -9.36 3.16
C LYS A 20 -12.26 -9.34 4.69
N GLU A 21 -11.13 -8.85 5.19
CA GLU A 21 -10.90 -8.86 6.64
C GLU A 21 -11.65 -7.72 7.33
N LEU A 22 -11.70 -6.53 6.72
CA LEU A 22 -12.45 -5.40 7.30
C LEU A 22 -13.97 -5.55 7.19
N SER A 23 -14.49 -6.40 6.29
CA SER A 23 -15.92 -6.71 6.27
C SER A 23 -16.43 -7.44 7.53
N LYS A 24 -15.49 -8.01 8.32
CA LYS A 24 -15.78 -8.65 9.62
C LYS A 24 -15.75 -7.65 10.79
N GLU A 25 -15.24 -6.44 10.57
CA GLU A 25 -15.20 -5.40 11.60
C GLU A 25 -16.57 -4.69 11.72
N PRO A 26 -16.86 -4.05 12.87
CA PRO A 26 -18.11 -3.33 13.10
C PRO A 26 -18.11 -1.98 12.35
N LEU A 27 -18.15 -2.07 11.02
CA LEU A 27 -18.20 -0.95 10.10
C LEU A 27 -19.56 -0.93 9.40
N ASP A 28 -20.09 0.27 9.20
CA ASP A 28 -21.33 0.50 8.47
C ASP A 28 -21.09 0.39 6.96
N GLU A 29 -19.96 0.96 6.48
CA GLU A 29 -19.61 0.97 5.05
C GLU A 29 -18.10 0.74 4.85
N ILE A 30 -17.74 0.18 3.69
CA ILE A 30 -16.36 0.06 3.20
C ILE A 30 -16.32 0.68 1.80
N TRP A 31 -15.72 1.84 1.69
CA TRP A 31 -15.53 2.54 0.42
C TRP A 31 -14.34 1.95 -0.31
N VAL A 32 -14.59 1.32 -1.43
CA VAL A 32 -13.57 0.71 -2.29
C VAL A 32 -13.29 1.63 -3.47
N ILE A 33 -12.10 2.24 -3.49
CA ILE A 33 -11.74 3.25 -4.47
C ILE A 33 -10.89 2.64 -5.59
N GLY A 34 -11.28 2.91 -6.84
CA GLY A 34 -10.56 2.49 -8.03
C GLY A 34 -11.10 3.15 -9.29
N ARG A 35 -10.37 3.05 -10.40
CA ARG A 35 -10.69 3.74 -11.67
C ARG A 35 -11.82 3.10 -12.47
N THR A 36 -12.08 1.83 -12.26
CA THR A 36 -12.90 1.01 -13.15
C THR A 36 -14.00 0.35 -12.34
N GLU A 37 -15.24 0.77 -12.58
CA GLU A 37 -16.41 0.30 -11.84
C GLU A 37 -16.60 -1.21 -11.95
N GLU A 38 -16.39 -1.78 -13.16
CA GLU A 38 -16.52 -3.22 -13.43
C GLU A 38 -15.56 -4.07 -12.59
N LYS A 39 -14.47 -3.47 -12.07
CA LYS A 39 -13.54 -4.14 -11.15
C LYS A 39 -13.93 -4.00 -9.68
N LEU A 40 -14.78 -3.04 -9.33
CA LEU A 40 -15.25 -2.78 -7.97
C LEU A 40 -16.58 -3.48 -7.66
N LEU A 41 -17.50 -3.54 -8.62
CA LEU A 41 -18.81 -4.18 -8.47
C LEU A 41 -18.74 -5.65 -7.99
N PRO A 42 -17.79 -6.49 -8.45
CA PRO A 42 -17.64 -7.85 -7.92
C PRO A 42 -17.37 -7.90 -6.42
N LEU A 43 -16.71 -6.88 -5.84
CA LEU A 43 -16.49 -6.81 -4.39
C LEU A 43 -17.81 -6.63 -3.64
N LYS A 44 -18.71 -5.78 -4.16
CA LYS A 44 -20.04 -5.60 -3.58
C LYS A 44 -20.87 -6.90 -3.66
N LYS A 45 -20.78 -7.60 -4.78
CA LYS A 45 -21.47 -8.91 -4.96
C LYS A 45 -20.93 -9.97 -3.98
N GLU A 46 -19.61 -9.97 -3.71
CA GLU A 46 -18.94 -10.98 -2.87
C GLU A 46 -19.06 -10.68 -1.38
N PHE A 47 -18.96 -9.40 -0.97
CA PHE A 47 -18.85 -8.99 0.45
C PHE A 47 -20.08 -8.23 0.97
N GLY A 48 -21.11 -8.07 0.14
CA GLY A 48 -22.41 -7.53 0.55
C GLY A 48 -22.55 -6.01 0.44
N ASN A 49 -23.71 -5.52 0.89
CA ASN A 49 -24.17 -4.15 0.65
C ASN A 49 -23.36 -3.07 1.39
N LYS A 50 -22.55 -3.43 2.41
CA LYS A 50 -21.65 -2.49 3.07
C LYS A 50 -20.50 -2.02 2.16
N ILE A 51 -20.27 -2.68 1.02
CA ILE A 51 -19.26 -2.27 0.05
C ILE A 51 -19.83 -1.16 -0.82
N ILE A 52 -19.19 -0.01 -0.77
CA ILE A 52 -19.55 1.18 -1.57
C ILE A 52 -18.45 1.40 -2.62
N PRO A 53 -18.71 1.07 -3.88
CA PRO A 53 -17.79 1.40 -4.98
C PRO A 53 -17.69 2.92 -5.18
N VAL A 54 -16.47 3.43 -5.21
CA VAL A 54 -16.16 4.84 -5.50
C VAL A 54 -15.24 4.87 -6.71
N CYS A 55 -15.83 5.13 -7.89
CA CYS A 55 -15.10 5.16 -9.15
C CYS A 55 -14.41 6.51 -9.31
N LYS A 56 -13.08 6.54 -9.07
CA LYS A 56 -12.23 7.73 -9.12
C LYS A 56 -10.83 7.38 -9.60
N ASP A 57 -10.25 8.23 -10.46
CA ASP A 57 -8.82 8.20 -10.77
C ASP A 57 -8.07 9.09 -9.80
N LEU A 58 -7.44 8.48 -8.80
CA LEU A 58 -6.73 9.20 -7.74
C LEU A 58 -5.51 9.99 -8.25
N THR A 59 -5.02 9.76 -9.47
CA THR A 59 -3.94 10.56 -10.06
C THR A 59 -4.43 11.93 -10.53
N LEU A 60 -5.75 12.06 -10.81
CA LEU A 60 -6.39 13.32 -11.13
C LEU A 60 -6.71 14.08 -9.83
N SER A 61 -6.18 15.30 -9.72
CA SER A 61 -6.36 16.13 -8.52
C SER A 61 -7.83 16.44 -8.22
N SER A 62 -8.66 16.65 -9.26
CA SER A 62 -10.11 16.87 -9.11
C SER A 62 -10.81 15.67 -8.48
N ASP A 63 -10.50 14.45 -8.93
CA ASP A 63 -11.07 13.22 -8.39
C ASP A 63 -10.60 12.96 -6.95
N LEU A 64 -9.32 13.19 -6.70
CA LEU A 64 -8.74 13.01 -5.38
C LEU A 64 -9.36 13.98 -4.36
N LEU A 65 -9.52 15.26 -4.71
CA LEU A 65 -10.13 16.27 -3.84
C LEU A 65 -11.64 16.03 -3.64
N SER A 66 -12.34 15.51 -4.65
CA SER A 66 -13.78 15.20 -4.56
C SER A 66 -14.12 14.17 -3.47
N ILE A 67 -13.13 13.37 -3.02
CA ILE A 67 -13.32 12.45 -1.89
C ILE A 67 -13.65 13.23 -0.61
N GLY A 68 -13.04 14.41 -0.41
CA GLY A 68 -13.33 15.28 0.72
C GLY A 68 -14.79 15.75 0.75
N ASP A 69 -15.36 16.03 -0.42
CA ASP A 69 -16.76 16.45 -0.54
C ASP A 69 -17.72 15.29 -0.26
N LEU A 70 -17.39 14.08 -0.71
CA LEU A 70 -18.15 12.88 -0.36
C LEU A 70 -18.14 12.62 1.16
N LEU A 71 -16.99 12.77 1.82
CA LEU A 71 -16.86 12.59 3.26
C LEU A 71 -17.70 13.60 4.07
N LYS A 72 -17.74 14.86 3.63
CA LYS A 72 -18.57 15.90 4.24
C LYS A 72 -20.06 15.60 4.08
N LYS A 73 -20.48 15.24 2.85
CA LYS A 73 -21.88 14.97 2.52
C LYS A 73 -22.46 13.83 3.35
N ASP A 74 -21.71 12.76 3.56
CA ASP A 74 -22.21 11.53 4.17
C ASP A 74 -22.04 11.48 5.70
N ALA A 75 -21.51 12.55 6.33
CA ALA A 75 -21.31 12.67 7.78
C ALA A 75 -20.66 11.42 8.40
N VAL A 76 -19.50 11.00 7.86
CA VAL A 76 -18.81 9.77 8.20
C VAL A 76 -17.77 9.94 9.30
N SER A 77 -17.41 8.82 9.95
CA SER A 77 -16.25 8.68 10.85
C SER A 77 -15.35 7.56 10.29
N ILE A 78 -14.14 7.93 9.87
CA ILE A 78 -13.19 6.98 9.25
C ILE A 78 -12.50 6.20 10.36
N GLN A 79 -12.71 4.88 10.37
CA GLN A 79 -12.04 3.96 11.29
C GLN A 79 -10.76 3.36 10.69
N TRP A 80 -10.74 3.18 9.35
CA TRP A 80 -9.61 2.65 8.62
C TRP A 80 -9.41 3.38 7.31
N LEU A 81 -8.17 3.81 7.04
CA LEU A 81 -7.72 4.25 5.73
C LEU A 81 -6.60 3.31 5.26
N ILE A 82 -6.82 2.61 4.15
CA ILE A 82 -5.85 1.70 3.56
C ILE A 82 -5.38 2.27 2.22
N ASN A 83 -4.21 2.89 2.21
CA ASN A 83 -3.54 3.34 1.00
C ASN A 83 -2.79 2.14 0.38
N ASN A 84 -3.50 1.39 -0.48
CA ASN A 84 -2.96 0.19 -1.12
C ASN A 84 -2.79 0.36 -2.64
N ALA A 85 -3.43 1.35 -3.27
CA ALA A 85 -3.18 1.64 -4.67
C ALA A 85 -1.70 1.98 -4.90
N GLY A 86 -1.12 1.39 -5.94
CA GLY A 86 0.27 1.63 -6.29
C GLY A 86 0.66 0.89 -7.56
N VAL A 87 1.73 1.33 -8.18
CA VAL A 87 2.31 0.72 -9.38
C VAL A 87 3.79 0.43 -9.16
N ALA A 88 4.29 -0.60 -9.85
CA ALA A 88 5.70 -0.98 -9.87
C ALA A 88 6.08 -1.36 -11.30
N LYS A 89 7.26 -0.93 -11.73
CA LYS A 89 7.89 -1.37 -12.96
C LYS A 89 9.35 -1.70 -12.66
N MET A 90 9.82 -2.82 -13.16
CA MET A 90 11.21 -3.24 -13.10
C MET A 90 11.82 -3.04 -14.50
N ASP A 91 12.72 -2.09 -14.63
CA ASP A 91 13.39 -1.76 -15.89
C ASP A 91 14.61 -0.86 -15.62
N ALA A 92 15.49 -0.71 -16.64
CA ALA A 92 16.52 0.32 -16.59
C ALA A 92 15.88 1.71 -16.64
N SER A 93 16.42 2.67 -15.89
CA SER A 93 15.84 4.02 -15.79
C SER A 93 15.67 4.72 -17.13
N ILE A 94 16.56 4.45 -18.08
CA ILE A 94 16.54 5.03 -19.42
C ILE A 94 15.32 4.56 -20.24
N ASN A 95 14.70 3.44 -19.89
CA ASN A 95 13.55 2.85 -20.59
C ASN A 95 12.20 3.35 -20.08
N PHE A 96 12.18 4.19 -19.06
CA PHE A 96 10.92 4.73 -18.55
C PHE A 96 10.44 5.90 -19.41
N LYS A 97 9.16 5.87 -19.77
CA LYS A 97 8.48 7.03 -20.35
C LYS A 97 8.17 8.06 -19.25
N LEU A 98 8.13 9.34 -19.61
CA LEU A 98 7.78 10.41 -18.65
C LEU A 98 6.47 10.12 -17.92
N SER A 99 5.44 9.71 -18.64
CA SER A 99 4.13 9.36 -18.06
C SER A 99 4.17 8.22 -17.05
N GLU A 100 5.09 7.25 -17.20
CA GLU A 100 5.28 6.15 -16.23
C GLU A 100 5.97 6.64 -14.95
N LEU A 101 6.92 7.58 -15.09
CA LEU A 101 7.58 8.23 -13.96
C LEU A 101 6.57 9.04 -13.14
N GLU A 102 5.81 9.92 -13.80
CA GLU A 102 4.77 10.74 -13.20
C GLU A 102 3.71 9.89 -12.51
N GLN A 103 3.16 8.89 -13.21
CA GLN A 103 2.16 7.98 -12.64
C GLN A 103 2.69 7.26 -11.39
N THR A 104 3.96 6.84 -11.40
CA THR A 104 4.55 6.13 -10.26
C THR A 104 4.69 7.05 -9.06
N ILE A 105 5.14 8.30 -9.25
CA ILE A 105 5.27 9.29 -8.18
C ILE A 105 3.90 9.70 -7.67
N ASP A 106 2.98 10.01 -8.57
CA ASP A 106 1.62 10.43 -8.21
C ASP A 106 0.91 9.37 -7.40
N LEU A 107 0.85 8.15 -7.90
CA LEU A 107 0.07 7.09 -7.25
C LEU A 107 0.71 6.58 -5.96
N ASN A 108 2.06 6.49 -5.92
CA ASN A 108 2.75 5.93 -4.75
C ASN A 108 3.13 6.97 -3.69
N CYS A 109 3.22 8.27 -4.04
CA CYS A 109 3.63 9.31 -3.08
C CYS A 109 2.55 10.37 -2.89
N LYS A 110 2.15 11.09 -3.96
CA LYS A 110 1.18 12.19 -3.87
C LYS A 110 -0.18 11.71 -3.33
N VAL A 111 -0.74 10.67 -3.94
CA VAL A 111 -2.07 10.15 -3.58
C VAL A 111 -2.18 9.79 -2.11
N PRO A 112 -1.34 8.92 -1.52
CA PRO A 112 -1.48 8.57 -0.10
C PRO A 112 -1.29 9.78 0.81
N THR A 113 -0.39 10.71 0.48
CA THR A 113 -0.14 11.91 1.28
C THR A 113 -1.35 12.84 1.31
N VAL A 114 -1.90 13.15 0.13
CA VAL A 114 -3.06 14.05 0.00
C VAL A 114 -4.31 13.40 0.59
N LEU A 115 -4.53 12.10 0.31
CA LEU A 115 -5.71 11.40 0.83
C LEU A 115 -5.70 11.29 2.36
N ILE A 116 -4.54 11.07 2.98
CA ILE A 116 -4.40 11.13 4.43
C ILE A 116 -4.80 12.50 4.96
N ASN A 117 -4.29 13.57 4.37
CA ASN A 117 -4.61 14.94 4.79
C ASN A 117 -6.11 15.23 4.68
N ILE A 118 -6.76 14.81 3.59
CA ILE A 118 -8.22 14.92 3.40
C ILE A 118 -8.98 14.14 4.48
N CYS A 119 -8.48 12.95 4.86
CA CYS A 119 -9.20 12.02 5.74
C CYS A 119 -9.03 12.33 7.25
N ILE A 120 -7.91 12.90 7.67
CA ILE A 120 -7.61 13.16 9.10
C ILE A 120 -8.75 13.91 9.82
N PRO A 121 -9.39 14.96 9.25
CA PRO A 121 -10.48 15.67 9.92
C PRO A 121 -11.71 14.80 10.23
N PHE A 122 -11.86 13.67 9.56
CA PHE A 122 -12.95 12.71 9.73
C PHE A 122 -12.56 11.49 10.57
N MET A 123 -11.35 11.48 11.15
CA MET A 123 -10.85 10.42 12.01
C MET A 123 -11.00 10.78 13.47
N GLN A 124 -11.29 9.76 14.30
CA GLN A 124 -11.38 9.89 15.74
C GLN A 124 -10.36 8.99 16.44
N LYS A 125 -10.22 9.15 17.75
CA LYS A 125 -9.39 8.26 18.57
C LYS A 125 -9.71 6.79 18.30
N GLY A 126 -8.67 6.02 18.00
CA GLY A 126 -8.78 4.61 17.62
C GLY A 126 -8.74 4.36 16.11
N ALA A 127 -8.81 5.40 15.26
CA ALA A 127 -8.68 5.26 13.82
C ALA A 127 -7.27 4.78 13.40
N LYS A 128 -7.18 4.15 12.25
CA LYS A 128 -5.95 3.52 11.75
C LYS A 128 -5.72 3.85 10.29
N ILE A 129 -4.48 4.20 9.97
CA ILE A 129 -3.99 4.43 8.61
C ILE A 129 -2.94 3.37 8.30
N LEU A 130 -3.11 2.63 7.20
CA LEU A 130 -2.12 1.70 6.68
C LEU A 130 -1.66 2.17 5.29
N ASN A 131 -0.36 2.40 5.16
CA ASN A 131 0.26 2.70 3.87
C ASN A 131 1.04 1.48 3.39
N ILE A 132 0.71 0.97 2.20
CA ILE A 132 1.33 -0.24 1.66
C ILE A 132 2.65 0.10 1.00
N SER A 133 3.70 0.09 1.80
CA SER A 133 5.09 0.20 1.38
C SER A 133 5.62 -1.14 0.85
N SER A 134 6.88 -1.46 1.01
CA SER A 134 7.54 -2.67 0.53
C SER A 134 8.83 -2.95 1.30
N ALA A 135 9.32 -4.19 1.27
CA ALA A 135 10.68 -4.51 1.69
C ALA A 135 11.75 -3.79 0.85
N SER A 136 11.45 -3.42 -0.40
CA SER A 136 12.34 -2.59 -1.23
C SER A 136 12.59 -1.21 -0.64
N SER A 137 11.77 -0.75 0.30
CA SER A 137 11.93 0.53 1.00
C SER A 137 13.14 0.58 1.96
N PHE A 138 13.76 -0.56 2.23
CA PHE A 138 14.84 -0.63 3.22
C PHE A 138 16.21 -0.27 2.67
N GLN A 139 16.39 -0.32 1.32
CA GLN A 139 17.66 -0.07 0.65
C GLN A 139 17.43 0.47 -0.76
N PRO A 140 18.45 1.09 -1.40
CA PRO A 140 18.43 1.33 -2.84
C PRO A 140 18.39 0.01 -3.61
N VAL A 141 17.53 -0.07 -4.65
CA VAL A 141 17.35 -1.29 -5.45
C VAL A 141 17.47 -0.95 -6.93
N PRO A 142 18.61 -1.22 -7.58
CA PRO A 142 18.77 -1.02 -9.01
C PRO A 142 17.70 -1.75 -9.83
N TYR A 143 17.33 -1.19 -10.98
CA TYR A 143 16.27 -1.67 -11.91
C TYR A 143 14.83 -1.62 -11.38
N ILE A 144 14.63 -1.36 -10.08
CA ILE A 144 13.32 -0.97 -9.50
C ILE A 144 13.50 0.29 -8.63
N ASN A 145 14.45 1.13 -8.99
CA ASN A 145 14.91 2.27 -8.21
C ASN A 145 13.79 3.26 -7.89
N LEU A 146 12.99 3.67 -8.88
CA LEU A 146 11.89 4.60 -8.66
C LEU A 146 10.84 4.02 -7.70
N TYR A 147 10.42 2.77 -7.94
CA TYR A 147 9.49 2.09 -7.04
C TYR A 147 10.05 1.99 -5.62
N ALA A 148 11.30 1.54 -5.46
CA ALA A 148 11.94 1.43 -4.16
C ALA A 148 12.03 2.80 -3.44
N ALA A 149 12.34 3.87 -4.18
CA ALA A 149 12.37 5.23 -3.66
C ALA A 149 10.99 5.71 -3.19
N THR A 150 9.92 5.48 -3.98
CA THR A 150 8.55 5.82 -3.56
C THR A 150 8.11 5.02 -2.33
N LYS A 151 8.51 3.74 -2.23
CA LYS A 151 8.20 2.90 -1.06
C LYS A 151 9.02 3.29 0.18
N ALA A 152 10.23 3.81 -0.01
CA ALA A 152 11.02 4.42 1.08
C ALA A 152 10.37 5.73 1.57
N PHE A 153 9.86 6.57 0.67
CA PHE A 153 9.06 7.74 0.99
C PHE A 153 7.84 7.34 1.85
N GLU A 154 7.00 6.41 1.37
CA GLU A 154 5.81 5.95 2.11
C GLU A 154 6.15 5.43 3.51
N ARG A 155 7.23 4.63 3.63
CA ARG A 155 7.67 4.10 4.92
C ARG A 155 8.11 5.21 5.87
N SER A 156 8.93 6.13 5.39
CA SER A 156 9.46 7.24 6.21
C SER A 156 8.33 8.16 6.65
N TYR A 157 7.48 8.58 5.71
CA TYR A 157 6.33 9.43 5.96
C TYR A 157 5.35 8.82 6.97
N SER A 158 5.00 7.55 6.78
CA SER A 158 4.07 6.84 7.68
C SER A 158 4.58 6.79 9.12
N ARG A 159 5.87 6.52 9.30
CA ARG A 159 6.48 6.38 10.62
C ARG A 159 6.58 7.71 11.37
N ALA A 160 6.93 8.79 10.66
CA ALA A 160 6.91 10.13 11.22
C ALA A 160 5.47 10.55 11.61
N LEU A 161 4.52 10.36 10.68
CA LEU A 161 3.12 10.69 10.90
C LEU A 161 2.49 9.89 12.06
N ASN A 162 2.94 8.65 12.30
CA ASN A 162 2.47 7.87 13.45
C ASN A 162 2.81 8.55 14.79
N VAL A 163 3.95 9.24 14.87
CA VAL A 163 4.34 10.00 16.06
C VAL A 163 3.50 11.28 16.17
N GLU A 164 3.31 12.00 15.06
CA GLU A 164 2.55 13.25 15.01
C GLU A 164 1.06 13.05 15.39
N LEU A 165 0.44 11.97 14.91
CA LEU A 165 -0.98 11.68 15.16
C LEU A 165 -1.25 10.90 16.44
N LYS A 166 -0.21 10.48 17.16
CA LYS A 166 -0.35 9.77 18.44
C LYS A 166 -1.17 10.54 19.49
N PRO A 167 -1.01 11.86 19.68
CA PRO A 167 -1.84 12.63 20.59
C PRO A 167 -3.34 12.61 20.24
N MET A 168 -3.68 12.45 18.96
CA MET A 168 -5.06 12.28 18.51
C MET A 168 -5.58 10.84 18.68
N GLY A 169 -4.72 9.91 19.12
CA GLY A 169 -5.05 8.49 19.25
C GLY A 169 -5.20 7.76 17.91
N ILE A 170 -4.63 8.30 16.84
CA ILE A 170 -4.61 7.70 15.49
C ILE A 170 -3.31 6.94 15.32
N THR A 171 -3.39 5.71 14.79
CA THR A 171 -2.22 4.88 14.47
C THR A 171 -1.94 4.92 12.98
N VAL A 172 -0.68 5.16 12.60
CA VAL A 172 -0.22 5.05 11.21
C VAL A 172 0.81 3.95 11.09
N THR A 173 0.58 2.98 10.20
CA THR A 173 1.43 1.80 10.02
C THR A 173 1.95 1.70 8.59
N ALA A 174 3.26 1.73 8.41
CA ALA A 174 3.90 1.34 7.16
C ALA A 174 3.89 -0.19 7.02
N VAL A 175 3.19 -0.71 6.03
CA VAL A 175 3.17 -2.16 5.74
C VAL A 175 4.27 -2.47 4.74
N CYS A 176 5.27 -3.27 5.15
CA CYS A 176 6.45 -3.58 4.34
C CYS A 176 6.48 -5.09 3.99
N PRO A 177 5.66 -5.55 3.02
CA PRO A 177 5.68 -6.94 2.60
C PRO A 177 6.93 -7.27 1.80
N SER A 178 7.25 -8.57 1.74
CA SER A 178 8.15 -9.16 0.75
C SER A 178 7.44 -9.23 -0.62
N TRP A 179 7.95 -10.11 -1.49
CA TRP A 179 7.23 -10.53 -2.67
C TRP A 179 5.85 -11.06 -2.27
N VAL A 180 4.79 -10.52 -2.85
CA VAL A 180 3.42 -10.96 -2.56
C VAL A 180 2.86 -11.67 -3.79
N ASP A 181 2.32 -12.86 -3.60
CA ASP A 181 1.76 -13.68 -4.68
C ASP A 181 0.49 -13.04 -5.24
N THR A 182 0.68 -12.13 -6.19
CA THR A 182 -0.36 -11.36 -6.86
C THR A 182 -0.10 -11.33 -8.36
N LYS A 183 -1.09 -10.83 -9.12
CA LYS A 183 -0.95 -10.60 -10.56
C LYS A 183 0.11 -9.54 -10.93
N MET A 184 0.62 -8.78 -9.95
CA MET A 184 1.68 -7.79 -10.16
C MET A 184 3.06 -8.46 -10.38
N LEU A 185 3.27 -9.71 -9.91
CA LEU A 185 4.52 -10.42 -10.08
C LEU A 185 4.59 -11.12 -11.44
N THR A 186 5.60 -10.76 -12.23
CA THR A 186 5.98 -11.49 -13.46
C THR A 186 6.69 -12.78 -13.07
N LYS A 187 6.01 -13.91 -13.15
CA LYS A 187 6.52 -15.23 -12.72
C LYS A 187 7.41 -15.92 -13.75
N ASN A 188 7.45 -15.42 -14.97
CA ASN A 188 8.28 -15.95 -16.04
C ASN A 188 8.88 -14.79 -16.84
N ILE A 189 10.19 -14.81 -17.08
CA ILE A 189 10.90 -13.85 -17.91
C ILE A 189 11.74 -14.65 -18.92
N ASN A 190 11.53 -14.43 -20.21
CA ASN A 190 12.23 -15.12 -21.31
C ASN A 190 12.20 -16.65 -21.18
N GLY A 191 11.04 -17.24 -20.79
CA GLY A 191 10.89 -18.67 -20.60
C GLY A 191 11.45 -19.22 -19.28
N GLN A 192 12.11 -18.40 -18.47
CA GLN A 192 12.68 -18.80 -17.19
C GLN A 192 11.77 -18.42 -16.02
N ALA A 193 11.50 -19.39 -15.14
CA ALA A 193 10.74 -19.15 -13.92
C ALA A 193 11.54 -18.24 -12.95
N VAL A 194 10.91 -17.14 -12.52
CA VAL A 194 11.51 -16.22 -11.55
C VAL A 194 11.32 -16.76 -10.14
N ARG A 195 12.40 -16.82 -9.35
CA ARG A 195 12.35 -17.20 -7.95
C ARG A 195 12.11 -15.97 -7.07
N PHE A 196 11.15 -16.05 -6.16
CA PHE A 196 10.81 -15.01 -5.19
C PHE A 196 11.08 -15.47 -3.75
N PRO A 197 12.30 -15.30 -3.22
CA PRO A 197 12.62 -15.69 -1.84
C PRO A 197 11.72 -14.96 -0.86
N GLY A 198 11.13 -15.70 0.09
CA GLY A 198 10.25 -15.12 1.11
C GLY A 198 8.90 -14.64 0.60
N ILE A 199 8.42 -15.16 -0.55
CA ILE A 199 7.08 -14.87 -1.07
C ILE A 199 6.00 -15.17 -0.02
N VAL A 200 5.01 -14.31 0.05
CA VAL A 200 3.90 -14.42 1.01
C VAL A 200 2.56 -14.26 0.30
N SER A 201 1.51 -14.85 0.88
CA SER A 201 0.16 -14.64 0.37
C SER A 201 -0.37 -13.24 0.73
N PRO A 202 -1.23 -12.64 -0.12
CA PRO A 202 -1.92 -11.38 0.19
C PRO A 202 -2.67 -11.44 1.53
N LYS A 203 -3.33 -12.55 1.82
CA LYS A 203 -4.04 -12.80 3.08
C LYS A 203 -3.13 -12.65 4.30
N LYS A 204 -1.92 -13.25 4.26
CA LYS A 204 -0.94 -13.14 5.36
C LYS A 204 -0.51 -11.69 5.60
N VAL A 205 -0.36 -10.92 4.52
CA VAL A 205 -0.01 -9.48 4.61
C VAL A 205 -1.14 -8.70 5.28
N ALA A 206 -2.38 -8.84 4.80
CA ALA A 206 -3.53 -8.10 5.33
C ALA A 206 -3.79 -8.42 6.81
N LEU A 207 -3.85 -9.71 7.18
CA LEU A 207 -4.05 -10.14 8.57
C LEU A 207 -2.98 -9.59 9.51
N LYS A 208 -1.71 -9.67 9.08
CA LYS A 208 -0.59 -9.18 9.91
C LYS A 208 -0.63 -7.66 10.03
N ALA A 209 -0.91 -6.93 8.96
CA ALA A 209 -0.99 -5.47 8.95
C ALA A 209 -2.10 -4.97 9.89
N ILE A 210 -3.30 -5.53 9.80
CA ILE A 210 -4.44 -5.20 10.69
C ILE A 210 -4.07 -5.48 12.15
N LYS A 211 -3.48 -6.65 12.44
CA LYS A 211 -3.05 -7.02 13.80
C LYS A 211 -2.01 -6.05 14.35
N ASP A 212 -1.04 -5.64 13.53
CA ASP A 212 0.02 -4.72 13.97
C ASP A 212 -0.52 -3.30 14.17
N ALA A 213 -1.40 -2.80 13.29
CA ALA A 213 -2.07 -1.52 13.43
C ALA A 213 -2.95 -1.45 14.69
N LYS A 214 -3.71 -2.53 14.99
CA LYS A 214 -4.48 -2.64 16.24
C LYS A 214 -3.59 -2.58 17.50
N LYS A 215 -2.31 -2.94 17.37
CA LYS A 215 -1.30 -2.85 18.46
C LYS A 215 -0.53 -1.53 18.48
N GLY A 216 -0.90 -0.57 17.65
CA GLY A 216 -0.25 0.75 17.59
C GLY A 216 1.16 0.74 16.97
N LYS A 217 1.52 -0.29 16.17
CA LYS A 217 2.85 -0.35 15.57
C LYS A 217 2.99 0.59 14.38
N ASP A 218 4.13 1.28 14.31
CA ASP A 218 4.51 2.16 13.21
C ASP A 218 4.91 1.41 11.92
N MET A 219 5.25 0.10 12.05
CA MET A 219 5.66 -0.73 10.91
C MET A 219 5.18 -2.17 11.06
N SER A 220 4.71 -2.77 9.96
CA SER A 220 4.28 -4.15 9.87
C SER A 220 5.11 -4.92 8.83
N VAL A 221 5.77 -5.99 9.27
CA VAL A 221 6.55 -6.91 8.43
C VAL A 221 6.07 -8.32 8.68
N CYS A 222 5.48 -8.97 7.67
CA CYS A 222 4.83 -10.26 7.81
C CYS A 222 5.74 -11.48 7.59
N SER A 223 6.98 -11.28 7.11
CA SER A 223 7.95 -12.34 6.83
C SER A 223 9.16 -12.26 7.76
N PHE A 224 9.56 -13.39 8.33
CA PHE A 224 10.81 -13.47 9.11
C PHE A 224 12.02 -13.17 8.21
N TYR A 225 12.02 -13.67 6.98
CA TYR A 225 13.05 -13.38 5.98
C TYR A 225 13.26 -11.88 5.80
N VAL A 226 12.17 -11.10 5.64
CA VAL A 226 12.24 -9.64 5.49
C VAL A 226 12.73 -8.94 6.75
N LYS A 227 12.41 -9.46 7.93
CA LYS A 227 12.95 -8.91 9.20
C LYS A 227 14.46 -9.08 9.28
N CYS A 228 14.98 -10.26 8.91
CA CYS A 228 16.43 -10.51 8.83
C CYS A 228 17.06 -9.61 7.74
N GLN A 229 16.44 -9.50 6.57
CA GLN A 229 16.92 -8.60 5.50
C GLN A 229 16.98 -7.15 5.98
N HIS A 230 15.93 -6.66 6.66
CA HIS A 230 15.92 -5.30 7.21
C HIS A 230 17.05 -5.06 8.21
N LEU A 231 17.33 -6.04 9.07
CA LEU A 231 18.46 -5.95 10.02
C LEU A 231 19.79 -5.91 9.28
N ASN A 232 19.99 -6.82 8.33
CA ASN A 232 21.21 -6.89 7.52
C ASN A 232 21.49 -5.59 6.79
N VAL A 233 20.47 -4.99 6.14
CA VAL A 233 20.61 -3.72 5.42
C VAL A 233 21.00 -2.56 6.33
N LYS A 234 20.61 -2.58 7.60
CA LYS A 234 21.04 -1.57 8.58
C LYS A 234 22.52 -1.68 8.96
N LEU A 235 23.07 -2.90 8.93
CA LEU A 235 24.44 -3.17 9.37
C LEU A 235 25.43 -3.20 8.20
N MET A 236 24.98 -3.43 6.97
CA MET A 236 25.83 -3.55 5.78
C MET A 236 25.93 -2.24 5.01
N PRO A 237 27.11 -1.92 4.42
CA PRO A 237 27.22 -0.82 3.48
C PRO A 237 26.25 -0.98 2.29
N GLN A 238 25.56 0.09 1.90
CA GLN A 238 24.58 0.04 0.82
C GLN A 238 25.16 -0.42 -0.53
N LYS A 239 26.42 -0.10 -0.81
CA LYS A 239 27.13 -0.60 -2.01
C LYS A 239 27.15 -2.14 -2.06
N LEU A 240 27.35 -2.79 -0.92
CA LEU A 240 27.38 -4.25 -0.84
C LEU A 240 25.97 -4.85 -1.02
N THR A 241 24.95 -4.26 -0.41
CA THR A 241 23.56 -4.71 -0.57
C THR A 241 23.09 -4.58 -2.02
N MET A 242 23.45 -3.48 -2.71
CA MET A 242 23.17 -3.32 -4.15
C MET A 242 23.91 -4.37 -5.00
N LYS A 243 25.18 -4.66 -4.70
CA LYS A 243 25.96 -5.70 -5.42
C LYS A 243 25.31 -7.08 -5.27
N LEU A 244 24.89 -7.45 -4.06
CA LEU A 244 24.18 -8.71 -3.80
C LEU A 244 22.85 -8.78 -4.57
N TRP A 245 22.10 -7.70 -4.58
CA TRP A 245 20.87 -7.59 -5.38
C TRP A 245 21.16 -7.77 -6.86
N MET A 246 22.13 -7.05 -7.43
CA MET A 246 22.49 -7.16 -8.84
C MET A 246 22.88 -8.60 -9.21
N ASN A 247 23.65 -9.27 -8.38
CA ASN A 247 24.01 -10.67 -8.62
C ASN A 247 22.77 -11.60 -8.67
N SER A 248 21.73 -11.28 -7.88
CA SER A 248 20.50 -12.08 -7.83
C SER A 248 19.61 -11.92 -9.07
N ILE A 249 19.64 -10.73 -9.70
CA ILE A 249 18.77 -10.42 -10.85
C ILE A 249 19.48 -10.49 -12.21
N ARG A 250 20.81 -10.54 -12.22
CA ARG A 250 21.64 -10.47 -13.45
C ARG A 250 21.18 -11.41 -14.56
N LYS A 251 20.69 -12.59 -14.21
CA LYS A 251 20.21 -13.58 -15.18
C LYS A 251 18.84 -13.24 -15.78
N TYR A 252 18.16 -12.21 -15.28
CA TYR A 252 16.86 -11.77 -15.77
C TYR A 252 16.93 -10.43 -16.52
N LEU A 253 18.10 -9.79 -16.53
CA LEU A 253 18.42 -8.60 -17.32
C LEU A 253 18.95 -9.01 -18.70
#